data_493f4ad2eb6331a3a7a5f2a5a4d97330
#
_entry.id   493f4ad2eb6331a3a7a5f2a5a4d97330
#
_cell.length_a   1.000
_cell.length_b   1.000
_cell.length_c   1.000
_cell.angle_alpha   90.00
_cell.angle_beta   90.00
_cell.angle_gamma   90.00
#
_symmetry.space_group_name_H-M   'P 1'
#
loop_
_entity.id
_entity.type
_entity.pdbx_description
1 polymer ?
#
loop_
_entity_poly.entity_id
_entity_poly.type
_entity_poly.pdbx_seq_one_letter_code
_entity_poly.pdbx_strand_id
1 'polypeptide(L)'
;MGARLLAVAATVGGLGLAAGQAQADNSLLNVSYDPTRELYRDVNAAFTKAWEAQGHKAPVVESSHGGSGAQARAVIDGLKAQVVTLALASDIDKIAEKGLLPEDWQSRLPHNSSPYTSTIVFLVREGNPKGIKDWGDLVKDGVEVITPNPKTSGGARWNYLAAWAWAQKNGQDPKEFVHTLFQHVPVLDSGARGSTTTFTQREIGDVLLAWENEAYLALNQLGEDRFDIVVPSVSILAEPPVAVVDKNIVDDEQKTLADAYLNFLYSPEGQALAFKHYYRAWDTSAANPEDVARFPKLELVTIADFGGWKKAQPEHFGDGGTFDQIYTGM
;
A
#
# COMPACT_ATOMS: atom_id res chain seq x y z
N MET A 1 -82.37 24.34 15.79
CA MET A 1 -81.32 23.44 16.29
C MET A 1 -80.21 23.47 15.24
N GLY A 2 -79.21 24.27 15.43
CA GLY A 2 -78.13 24.49 14.46
C GLY A 2 -76.83 23.92 15.01
N ALA A 3 -76.24 23.02 14.28
CA ALA A 3 -74.89 22.51 14.57
C ALA A 3 -73.87 23.28 13.70
N ARG A 4 -73.00 24.01 14.37
CA ARG A 4 -71.85 24.68 13.74
C ARG A 4 -70.69 23.70 13.66
N LEU A 5 -70.20 23.36 12.45
CA LEU A 5 -68.92 22.69 12.21
C LEU A 5 -67.82 23.74 12.31
N LEU A 6 -66.87 23.50 13.20
CA LEU A 6 -65.57 24.19 13.24
C LEU A 6 -64.57 23.42 12.35
N ALA A 7 -64.10 24.10 11.32
CA ALA A 7 -62.95 23.61 10.52
C ALA A 7 -61.66 23.96 11.23
N VAL A 8 -60.85 22.98 11.60
CA VAL A 8 -59.48 23.17 12.10
C VAL A 8 -58.54 23.04 10.89
N ALA A 9 -57.91 24.15 10.52
CA ALA A 9 -56.85 24.16 9.51
C ALA A 9 -55.54 23.73 10.19
N ALA A 10 -55.05 22.56 9.84
CA ALA A 10 -53.71 22.08 10.23
C ALA A 10 -52.67 22.69 9.26
N THR A 11 -51.92 23.67 9.71
CA THR A 11 -50.71 24.12 9.03
C THR A 11 -49.60 23.14 9.29
N VAL A 12 -49.26 22.33 8.27
CA VAL A 12 -48.05 21.50 8.26
C VAL A 12 -46.88 22.41 7.94
N GLY A 13 -46.14 22.80 8.98
CA GLY A 13 -44.86 23.48 8.85
C GLY A 13 -43.82 22.49 8.35
N GLY A 14 -43.40 22.66 7.09
CA GLY A 14 -42.25 21.95 6.52
C GLY A 14 -40.97 22.41 7.21
N LEU A 15 -40.47 21.63 8.16
CA LEU A 15 -39.08 21.71 8.61
C LEU A 15 -38.21 21.06 7.52
N GLY A 16 -37.66 21.92 6.67
CA GLY A 16 -36.67 21.52 5.69
C GLY A 16 -35.46 20.88 6.39
N LEU A 17 -35.18 19.67 6.04
CA LEU A 17 -33.92 18.99 6.32
C LEU A 17 -32.77 19.70 5.56
N ALA A 18 -32.23 20.75 6.18
CA ALA A 18 -30.93 21.32 5.84
C ALA A 18 -29.89 20.77 6.84
N ALA A 19 -29.66 19.45 6.80
CA ALA A 19 -28.58 18.84 7.53
C ALA A 19 -27.87 17.89 6.57
N GLY A 20 -26.79 18.38 5.96
CA GLY A 20 -25.95 17.47 5.17
C GLY A 20 -25.00 18.08 4.16
N GLN A 21 -24.53 19.31 4.31
CA GLN A 21 -23.52 19.87 3.40
C GLN A 21 -22.40 20.69 4.04
N ALA A 22 -22.29 20.75 5.35
CA ALA A 22 -21.27 21.58 6.02
C ALA A 22 -20.01 20.80 6.45
N GLN A 23 -19.75 19.61 5.93
CA GLN A 23 -18.62 18.77 6.36
C GLN A 23 -17.61 18.43 5.22
N ALA A 24 -17.79 18.97 4.02
CA ALA A 24 -16.94 18.63 2.88
C ALA A 24 -15.59 19.37 2.88
N ASP A 25 -15.53 20.60 3.35
CA ASP A 25 -14.45 21.53 3.03
C ASP A 25 -13.15 21.32 3.83
N ASN A 26 -13.16 20.54 4.92
CA ASN A 26 -11.97 20.30 5.77
C ASN A 26 -11.76 18.81 6.08
N SER A 27 -12.01 17.96 5.10
CA SER A 27 -11.82 16.51 5.22
C SER A 27 -11.02 15.92 4.07
N LEU A 28 -10.22 14.90 4.38
CA LEU A 28 -9.49 14.10 3.41
C LEU A 28 -9.77 12.62 3.65
N LEU A 29 -10.04 11.89 2.58
CA LEU A 29 -9.95 10.44 2.56
C LEU A 29 -8.67 10.04 1.82
N ASN A 30 -7.75 9.40 2.54
CA ASN A 30 -6.57 8.76 1.99
C ASN A 30 -6.88 7.28 1.70
N VAL A 31 -6.89 6.91 0.44
CA VAL A 31 -7.03 5.50 0.03
C VAL A 31 -5.65 4.90 -0.17
N SER A 32 -5.29 3.96 0.70
CA SER A 32 -3.93 3.43 0.84
C SER A 32 -3.88 1.90 0.71
N TYR A 33 -2.67 1.36 0.60
CA TYR A 33 -2.45 -0.09 0.60
C TYR A 33 -2.16 -0.62 2.01
N ASP A 34 -2.30 -1.94 2.20
CA ASP A 34 -2.34 -2.57 3.53
C ASP A 34 -1.15 -2.26 4.46
N PRO A 35 0.13 -2.35 4.04
CA PRO A 35 1.28 -2.20 4.92
C PRO A 35 1.44 -0.83 5.58
N THR A 36 0.69 0.18 5.16
CA THR A 36 0.83 1.57 5.64
C THR A 36 -0.07 1.95 6.81
N ARG A 37 -0.88 1.03 7.34
CA ARG A 37 -1.90 1.34 8.37
C ARG A 37 -1.33 2.10 9.56
N GLU A 38 -0.25 1.59 10.12
CA GLU A 38 0.40 2.14 11.31
C GLU A 38 1.08 3.48 10.99
N LEU A 39 1.73 3.57 9.81
CA LEU A 39 2.35 4.80 9.32
C LEU A 39 1.31 5.92 9.19
N TYR A 40 0.22 5.70 8.44
CA TYR A 40 -0.75 6.76 8.18
C TYR A 40 -1.57 7.13 9.41
N ARG A 41 -1.75 6.25 10.39
CA ARG A 41 -2.30 6.66 11.69
C ARG A 41 -1.44 7.73 12.36
N ASP A 42 -0.11 7.53 12.39
CA ASP A 42 0.81 8.47 13.02
C ASP A 42 1.01 9.73 12.15
N VAL A 43 1.08 9.59 10.83
CA VAL A 43 1.12 10.71 9.86
C VAL A 43 -0.11 11.60 9.99
N ASN A 44 -1.31 11.02 10.03
CA ASN A 44 -2.56 11.80 10.15
C ASN A 44 -2.56 12.64 11.43
N ALA A 45 -2.13 12.05 12.56
CA ALA A 45 -2.06 12.75 13.83
C ALA A 45 -1.00 13.87 13.83
N ALA A 46 0.18 13.63 13.26
CA ALA A 46 1.25 14.61 13.17
C ALA A 46 0.90 15.75 12.19
N PHE A 47 0.38 15.41 11.02
CA PHE A 47 -0.08 16.38 10.03
C PHE A 47 -1.18 17.30 10.59
N THR A 48 -2.17 16.74 11.28
CA THR A 48 -3.24 17.55 11.91
C THR A 48 -2.64 18.59 12.86
N LYS A 49 -1.69 18.20 13.71
CA LYS A 49 -1.02 19.15 14.64
C LYS A 49 -0.21 20.20 13.89
N ALA A 50 0.53 19.80 12.84
CA ALA A 50 1.32 20.73 12.04
C ALA A 50 0.43 21.73 11.28
N TRP A 51 -0.73 21.29 10.81
CA TRP A 51 -1.72 22.12 10.11
C TRP A 51 -2.37 23.13 11.06
N GLU A 52 -2.78 22.70 12.25
CA GLU A 52 -3.32 23.59 13.29
C GLU A 52 -2.29 24.62 13.77
N ALA A 53 -1.01 24.24 13.90
CA ALA A 53 0.06 25.15 14.28
C ALA A 53 0.28 26.30 13.27
N GLN A 54 -0.16 26.13 12.03
CA GLN A 54 -0.16 27.17 10.99
C GLN A 54 -1.41 28.07 11.05
N GLY A 55 -2.31 27.88 12.02
CA GLY A 55 -3.52 28.68 12.21
C GLY A 55 -4.75 28.15 11.47
N HIS A 56 -4.67 26.98 10.88
CA HIS A 56 -5.81 26.35 10.21
C HIS A 56 -6.70 25.59 11.19
N LYS A 57 -7.93 25.33 10.79
CA LYS A 57 -8.83 24.43 11.53
C LYS A 57 -8.34 22.98 11.39
N ALA A 58 -8.43 22.19 12.47
CA ALA A 58 -8.09 20.76 12.44
C ALA A 58 -8.86 20.02 11.34
N PRO A 59 -8.17 19.31 10.41
CA PRO A 59 -8.83 18.55 9.37
C PRO A 59 -9.31 17.19 9.90
N VAL A 60 -10.34 16.65 9.27
CA VAL A 60 -10.72 15.26 9.45
C VAL A 60 -10.00 14.43 8.39
N VAL A 61 -8.97 13.68 8.77
CA VAL A 61 -8.21 12.81 7.87
C VAL A 61 -8.57 11.36 8.14
N GLU A 62 -9.27 10.75 7.20
CA GLU A 62 -9.63 9.33 7.24
C GLU A 62 -8.73 8.52 6.31
N SER A 63 -8.57 7.24 6.60
CA SER A 63 -7.80 6.32 5.76
C SER A 63 -8.55 5.03 5.50
N SER A 64 -8.53 4.58 4.24
CA SER A 64 -9.00 3.26 3.82
C SER A 64 -7.80 2.42 3.41
N HIS A 65 -7.71 1.17 3.86
CA HIS A 65 -6.59 0.28 3.60
C HIS A 65 -7.05 -1.06 3.02
N GLY A 66 -6.32 -1.55 2.03
CA GLY A 66 -6.59 -2.83 1.39
C GLY A 66 -5.51 -3.19 0.37
N GLY A 67 -5.73 -4.21 -0.43
CA GLY A 67 -4.83 -4.51 -1.56
C GLY A 67 -4.81 -3.34 -2.55
N SER A 68 -3.62 -2.90 -2.97
CA SER A 68 -3.43 -1.68 -3.79
C SER A 68 -4.30 -1.65 -5.05
N GLY A 69 -4.35 -2.76 -5.81
CA GLY A 69 -5.20 -2.85 -7.00
C GLY A 69 -6.70 -2.83 -6.69
N ALA A 70 -7.13 -3.36 -5.53
CA ALA A 70 -8.51 -3.29 -5.08
C ALA A 70 -8.89 -1.86 -4.66
N GLN A 71 -7.97 -1.15 -3.99
CA GLN A 71 -8.14 0.25 -3.60
C GLN A 71 -8.22 1.18 -4.82
N ALA A 72 -7.34 0.99 -5.81
CA ALA A 72 -7.43 1.73 -7.08
C ALA A 72 -8.78 1.54 -7.76
N ARG A 73 -9.27 0.30 -7.79
CA ARG A 73 -10.59 -0.03 -8.37
C ARG A 73 -11.72 0.65 -7.61
N ALA A 74 -11.70 0.66 -6.28
CA ALA A 74 -12.70 1.34 -5.48
C ALA A 74 -12.78 2.86 -5.81
N VAL A 75 -11.64 3.52 -6.03
CA VAL A 75 -11.60 4.93 -6.45
C VAL A 75 -12.18 5.10 -7.85
N ILE A 76 -11.83 4.22 -8.80
CA ILE A 76 -12.38 4.21 -10.17
C ILE A 76 -13.91 4.01 -10.14
N ASP A 77 -14.40 3.14 -9.26
CA ASP A 77 -15.82 2.80 -9.10
C ASP A 77 -16.60 3.87 -8.30
N GLY A 78 -15.93 4.94 -7.87
CA GLY A 78 -16.60 6.13 -7.33
C GLY A 78 -16.33 6.46 -5.87
N LEU A 79 -15.44 5.74 -5.18
CA LEU A 79 -14.98 6.13 -3.84
C LEU A 79 -14.30 7.50 -3.89
N LYS A 80 -14.83 8.47 -3.15
CA LYS A 80 -14.41 9.88 -3.17
C LYS A 80 -13.16 10.13 -2.33
N ALA A 81 -12.05 9.48 -2.70
CA ALA A 81 -10.75 9.75 -2.14
C ALA A 81 -10.19 11.08 -2.68
N GLN A 82 -9.65 11.95 -1.83
CA GLN A 82 -8.92 13.15 -2.22
C GLN A 82 -7.46 12.83 -2.52
N VAL A 83 -6.89 11.85 -1.82
CA VAL A 83 -5.52 11.38 -2.06
C VAL A 83 -5.48 9.86 -2.11
N VAL A 84 -4.56 9.37 -2.91
CA VAL A 84 -4.21 7.94 -2.99
C VAL A 84 -2.74 7.76 -2.64
N THR A 85 -2.45 6.72 -1.86
CA THR A 85 -1.10 6.36 -1.43
C THR A 85 -0.95 4.85 -1.63
N LEU A 86 -0.66 4.45 -2.88
CA LEU A 86 -0.75 3.07 -3.32
C LEU A 86 0.63 2.39 -3.42
N ALA A 87 0.64 1.07 -3.59
CA ALA A 87 1.88 0.30 -3.65
C ALA A 87 2.61 0.44 -4.99
N LEU A 88 1.92 0.83 -6.06
CA LEU A 88 2.41 0.76 -7.43
C LEU A 88 1.98 1.99 -8.24
N ALA A 89 2.89 2.53 -9.04
CA ALA A 89 2.54 3.58 -10.00
C ALA A 89 1.47 3.12 -11.00
N SER A 90 1.53 1.87 -11.46
CA SER A 90 0.52 1.33 -12.39
C SER A 90 -0.90 1.28 -11.83
N ASP A 91 -1.08 1.25 -10.52
CA ASP A 91 -2.42 1.31 -9.92
C ASP A 91 -2.95 2.76 -9.91
N ILE A 92 -2.08 3.77 -9.74
CA ILE A 92 -2.45 5.19 -9.90
C ILE A 92 -2.64 5.53 -11.39
N ASP A 93 -1.80 4.99 -12.29
CA ASP A 93 -1.97 5.15 -13.74
C ASP A 93 -3.38 4.74 -14.20
N LYS A 94 -3.92 3.63 -13.68
CA LYS A 94 -5.29 3.20 -13.99
C LYS A 94 -6.36 4.21 -13.55
N ILE A 95 -6.12 4.92 -12.44
CA ILE A 95 -7.00 6.01 -11.99
C ILE A 95 -6.88 7.21 -12.94
N ALA A 96 -5.65 7.53 -13.38
CA ALA A 96 -5.38 8.58 -14.35
C ALA A 96 -6.00 8.28 -15.73
N GLU A 97 -5.92 7.04 -16.22
CA GLU A 97 -6.58 6.58 -17.46
C GLU A 97 -8.10 6.79 -17.46
N LYS A 98 -8.73 6.88 -16.27
CA LYS A 98 -10.14 7.24 -16.12
C LYS A 98 -10.37 8.75 -16.02
N GLY A 99 -9.32 9.56 -16.19
CA GLY A 99 -9.39 11.01 -16.15
C GLY A 99 -9.66 11.59 -14.75
N LEU A 100 -9.41 10.82 -13.68
CA LEU A 100 -9.63 11.26 -12.30
C LEU A 100 -8.47 12.10 -11.76
N LEU A 101 -7.27 11.95 -12.33
CA LEU A 101 -6.10 12.80 -12.13
C LEU A 101 -5.31 12.86 -13.44
N PRO A 102 -4.39 13.83 -13.63
CA PRO A 102 -3.61 13.96 -14.86
C PRO A 102 -2.62 12.81 -15.05
N GLU A 103 -2.26 12.52 -16.31
CA GLU A 103 -1.29 11.47 -16.66
C GLU A 103 0.14 11.76 -16.18
N ASP A 104 0.48 13.04 -16.00
CA ASP A 104 1.79 13.49 -15.49
C ASP A 104 1.89 13.55 -13.95
N TRP A 105 0.92 12.96 -13.25
CA TRP A 105 0.80 12.99 -11.79
C TRP A 105 2.11 12.65 -11.06
N GLN A 106 2.89 11.72 -11.62
CA GLN A 106 4.11 11.22 -11.00
C GLN A 106 5.23 12.28 -10.94
N SER A 107 5.17 13.32 -11.79
CA SER A 107 6.14 14.43 -11.80
C SER A 107 5.83 15.55 -10.80
N ARG A 108 4.69 15.49 -10.10
CA ARG A 108 4.21 16.57 -9.23
C ARG A 108 4.91 16.63 -7.87
N LEU A 109 5.50 15.53 -7.41
CA LEU A 109 6.19 15.43 -6.13
C LEU A 109 7.59 14.82 -6.34
N PRO A 110 8.53 15.05 -5.40
CA PRO A 110 9.89 14.52 -5.50
C PRO A 110 9.93 12.99 -5.62
N HIS A 111 11.02 12.47 -6.15
CA HIS A 111 11.29 11.03 -6.27
C HIS A 111 10.18 10.27 -7.00
N ASN A 112 9.69 10.83 -8.12
CA ASN A 112 8.56 10.26 -8.87
C ASN A 112 7.32 10.06 -8.00
N SER A 113 7.04 11.01 -7.12
CA SER A 113 5.93 10.98 -6.15
C SER A 113 5.99 9.83 -5.15
N SER A 114 7.18 9.30 -4.86
CA SER A 114 7.41 8.24 -3.85
C SER A 114 8.10 8.83 -2.62
N PRO A 115 7.39 9.11 -1.53
CA PRO A 115 7.97 9.76 -0.34
C PRO A 115 8.90 8.85 0.46
N TYR A 116 8.84 7.57 0.27
CA TYR A 116 9.66 6.53 0.90
C TYR A 116 9.73 5.31 0.00
N THR A 117 10.64 4.39 0.32
CA THR A 117 10.80 3.11 -0.37
C THR A 117 10.75 1.94 0.61
N SER A 118 10.66 0.73 0.08
CA SER A 118 10.77 -0.51 0.83
C SER A 118 11.38 -1.59 -0.08
N THR A 119 11.45 -2.80 0.42
CA THR A 119 11.87 -3.96 -0.36
C THR A 119 11.16 -5.22 0.13
N ILE A 120 11.44 -6.35 -0.49
CA ILE A 120 10.90 -7.65 -0.13
C ILE A 120 11.95 -8.44 0.64
N VAL A 121 11.54 -8.97 1.77
CA VAL A 121 12.33 -9.89 2.61
C VAL A 121 11.50 -11.13 2.91
N PHE A 122 12.12 -12.13 3.52
CA PHE A 122 11.43 -13.33 3.99
C PHE A 122 11.25 -13.26 5.50
N LEU A 123 10.03 -13.47 5.98
CA LEU A 123 9.76 -13.74 7.38
C LEU A 123 9.62 -15.26 7.54
N VAL A 124 10.47 -15.86 8.37
CA VAL A 124 10.48 -17.30 8.62
C VAL A 124 10.14 -17.58 10.08
N ARG A 125 9.82 -18.83 10.40
CA ARG A 125 9.65 -19.28 11.80
C ARG A 125 10.94 -19.11 12.57
N GLU A 126 10.84 -18.90 13.90
CA GLU A 126 11.99 -18.80 14.80
C GLU A 126 13.00 -19.93 14.58
N GLY A 127 14.28 -19.58 14.55
CA GLY A 127 15.37 -20.52 14.31
C GLY A 127 15.43 -21.07 12.89
N ASN A 128 14.58 -20.59 11.98
CA ASN A 128 14.57 -20.95 10.56
C ASN A 128 14.64 -22.48 10.33
N PRO A 129 13.67 -23.27 10.78
CA PRO A 129 13.75 -24.74 10.77
C PRO A 129 13.85 -25.35 9.38
N LYS A 130 13.44 -24.61 8.32
CA LYS A 130 13.58 -25.05 6.92
C LYS A 130 14.91 -24.63 6.30
N GLY A 131 15.75 -23.87 7.01
CA GLY A 131 17.05 -23.43 6.54
C GLY A 131 16.95 -22.51 5.31
N ILE A 132 15.90 -21.70 5.22
CA ILE A 132 15.67 -20.73 4.13
C ILE A 132 16.75 -19.64 4.17
N LYS A 133 17.47 -19.45 3.07
CA LYS A 133 18.53 -18.44 2.94
C LYS A 133 18.31 -17.54 1.74
N ASP A 134 17.71 -18.07 0.67
CA ASP A 134 17.50 -17.35 -0.58
C ASP A 134 16.30 -17.90 -1.35
N TRP A 135 15.92 -17.26 -2.44
CA TRP A 135 14.79 -17.62 -3.29
C TRP A 135 14.78 -19.09 -3.72
N GLY A 136 15.95 -19.66 -4.05
CA GLY A 136 16.06 -21.06 -4.46
C GLY A 136 15.63 -22.06 -3.38
N ASP A 137 15.64 -21.66 -2.11
CA ASP A 137 15.18 -22.52 -1.01
C ASP A 137 13.65 -22.60 -0.94
N LEU A 138 12.96 -21.63 -1.53
CA LEU A 138 11.49 -21.53 -1.49
C LEU A 138 10.78 -22.57 -2.36
N VAL A 139 11.52 -23.17 -3.31
CA VAL A 139 10.99 -24.18 -4.24
C VAL A 139 11.47 -25.60 -3.89
N LYS A 140 12.00 -25.79 -2.68
CA LYS A 140 12.38 -27.10 -2.18
C LYS A 140 11.18 -27.88 -1.67
N ASP A 141 11.21 -29.20 -1.83
CA ASP A 141 10.14 -30.08 -1.34
C ASP A 141 9.83 -29.83 0.14
N GLY A 142 8.54 -29.72 0.46
CA GLY A 142 8.06 -29.54 1.81
C GLY A 142 8.24 -28.12 2.38
N VAL A 143 8.55 -27.13 1.56
CA VAL A 143 8.49 -25.69 1.93
C VAL A 143 7.15 -25.12 1.46
N GLU A 144 6.42 -24.48 2.37
CA GLU A 144 5.19 -23.76 2.07
C GLU A 144 5.44 -22.24 2.12
N VAL A 145 5.08 -21.54 1.03
CA VAL A 145 5.29 -20.10 0.85
C VAL A 145 3.98 -19.37 0.99
N ILE A 146 3.96 -18.29 1.77
CA ILE A 146 2.82 -17.38 1.88
C ILE A 146 3.13 -16.09 1.13
N THR A 147 2.25 -15.73 0.21
CA THR A 147 2.27 -14.47 -0.55
C THR A 147 0.85 -14.12 -0.96
N PRO A 148 0.50 -12.83 -1.05
CA PRO A 148 -0.84 -12.46 -1.51
C PRO A 148 -0.99 -12.61 -3.03
N ASN A 149 -2.21 -12.41 -3.51
CA ASN A 149 -2.56 -12.55 -4.93
C ASN A 149 -2.11 -11.33 -5.75
N PRO A 150 -1.28 -11.48 -6.78
CA PRO A 150 -0.83 -10.39 -7.65
C PRO A 150 -1.96 -9.66 -8.42
N LYS A 151 -3.12 -10.29 -8.58
CA LYS A 151 -4.28 -9.63 -9.24
C LYS A 151 -4.93 -8.56 -8.36
N THR A 152 -4.73 -8.62 -7.03
CA THR A 152 -5.38 -7.69 -6.07
C THR A 152 -4.38 -6.92 -5.22
N SER A 153 -3.21 -7.50 -4.94
CA SER A 153 -2.18 -6.95 -4.06
C SER A 153 -1.00 -6.38 -4.83
N GLY A 154 -0.68 -5.12 -4.59
CA GLY A 154 0.55 -4.53 -5.11
C GLY A 154 1.82 -5.14 -4.50
N GLY A 155 1.77 -5.51 -3.21
CA GLY A 155 2.86 -6.23 -2.56
C GLY A 155 3.20 -7.55 -3.23
N ALA A 156 2.18 -8.28 -3.65
CA ALA A 156 2.38 -9.54 -4.39
C ALA A 156 3.07 -9.34 -5.74
N ARG A 157 2.82 -8.20 -6.41
CA ARG A 157 3.50 -7.89 -7.67
C ARG A 157 4.98 -7.60 -7.44
N TRP A 158 5.34 -6.92 -6.37
CA TRP A 158 6.73 -6.74 -5.97
C TRP A 158 7.39 -8.07 -5.59
N ASN A 159 6.71 -8.95 -4.84
CA ASN A 159 7.20 -10.29 -4.50
C ASN A 159 7.51 -11.10 -5.77
N TYR A 160 6.56 -11.12 -6.71
CA TYR A 160 6.70 -11.81 -7.99
C TYR A 160 7.90 -11.29 -8.81
N LEU A 161 8.02 -9.96 -8.95
CA LEU A 161 9.10 -9.35 -9.73
C LEU A 161 10.48 -9.59 -9.08
N ALA A 162 10.57 -9.60 -7.74
CA ALA A 162 11.80 -9.92 -7.02
C ALA A 162 12.22 -11.38 -7.28
N ALA A 163 11.28 -12.33 -7.21
CA ALA A 163 11.51 -13.74 -7.53
C ALA A 163 11.96 -13.93 -8.98
N TRP A 164 11.29 -13.25 -9.90
CA TRP A 164 11.63 -13.23 -11.32
C TRP A 164 13.05 -12.75 -11.57
N ALA A 165 13.42 -11.61 -10.99
CA ALA A 165 14.75 -11.03 -11.13
C ALA A 165 15.85 -11.92 -10.56
N TRP A 166 15.62 -12.57 -9.40
CA TRP A 166 16.57 -13.51 -8.84
C TRP A 166 16.79 -14.71 -9.78
N ALA A 167 15.72 -15.31 -10.30
CA ALA A 167 15.83 -16.43 -11.24
C ALA A 167 16.65 -16.05 -12.48
N GLN A 168 16.37 -14.87 -13.06
CA GLN A 168 17.07 -14.32 -14.21
C GLN A 168 18.58 -14.14 -13.93
N LYS A 169 18.93 -13.57 -12.78
CA LYS A 169 20.35 -13.38 -12.36
C LYS A 169 21.07 -14.70 -12.12
N ASN A 170 20.35 -15.74 -11.72
CA ASN A 170 20.91 -17.07 -11.48
C ASN A 170 20.84 -18.02 -12.68
N GLY A 171 20.52 -17.48 -13.89
CA GLY A 171 20.51 -18.26 -15.13
C GLY A 171 19.40 -19.30 -15.22
N GLN A 172 18.35 -19.16 -14.43
CA GLN A 172 17.15 -19.98 -14.49
C GLN A 172 16.10 -19.36 -15.41
N ASP A 173 15.17 -20.16 -15.93
CA ASP A 173 13.98 -19.63 -16.61
C ASP A 173 13.07 -18.97 -15.56
N PRO A 174 12.87 -17.63 -15.62
CA PRO A 174 12.12 -16.94 -14.57
C PRO A 174 10.64 -17.33 -14.52
N LYS A 175 10.04 -17.65 -15.68
CA LYS A 175 8.64 -18.08 -15.74
C LYS A 175 8.45 -19.44 -15.07
N GLU A 176 9.35 -20.37 -15.33
CA GLU A 176 9.30 -21.70 -14.74
C GLU A 176 9.60 -21.65 -13.23
N PHE A 177 10.58 -20.83 -12.83
CA PHE A 177 10.88 -20.64 -11.42
C PHE A 177 9.68 -20.09 -10.65
N VAL A 178 9.05 -19.02 -11.14
CA VAL A 178 7.90 -18.42 -10.49
C VAL A 178 6.68 -19.34 -10.53
N HIS A 179 6.49 -20.11 -11.62
CA HIS A 179 5.47 -21.16 -11.65
C HIS A 179 5.67 -22.17 -10.52
N THR A 180 6.87 -22.70 -10.37
CA THR A 180 7.22 -23.64 -9.28
C THR A 180 7.01 -22.99 -7.91
N LEU A 181 7.45 -21.73 -7.73
CA LEU A 181 7.22 -21.00 -6.48
C LEU A 181 5.73 -20.94 -6.10
N PHE A 182 4.85 -20.64 -7.06
CA PHE A 182 3.40 -20.56 -6.79
C PHE A 182 2.76 -21.93 -6.54
N GLN A 183 3.38 -23.04 -7.00
CA GLN A 183 2.94 -24.39 -6.59
C GLN A 183 3.16 -24.67 -5.09
N HIS A 184 4.09 -23.96 -4.45
CA HIS A 184 4.34 -24.01 -3.01
C HIS A 184 3.46 -23.04 -2.19
N VAL A 185 2.52 -22.31 -2.84
CA VAL A 185 1.65 -21.33 -2.18
C VAL A 185 0.28 -21.94 -1.89
N PRO A 186 -0.02 -22.34 -0.65
CA PRO A 186 -1.28 -22.99 -0.30
C PRO A 186 -2.45 -22.01 -0.21
N VAL A 187 -2.19 -20.71 0.00
CA VAL A 187 -3.21 -19.67 0.20
C VAL A 187 -2.80 -18.37 -0.50
N LEU A 188 -3.70 -17.82 -1.31
CA LEU A 188 -3.56 -16.50 -1.93
C LEU A 188 -4.53 -15.50 -1.27
N ASP A 189 -4.05 -14.78 -0.26
CA ASP A 189 -4.80 -13.71 0.37
C ASP A 189 -4.97 -12.50 -0.57
N SER A 190 -6.01 -11.69 -0.35
CA SER A 190 -6.30 -10.53 -1.21
C SER A 190 -5.31 -9.37 -1.06
N GLY A 191 -4.55 -9.30 0.04
CA GLY A 191 -3.59 -8.23 0.35
C GLY A 191 -2.50 -8.68 1.31
N ALA A 192 -1.47 -7.86 1.46
CA ALA A 192 -0.27 -8.16 2.25
C ALA A 192 -0.61 -8.44 3.73
N ARG A 193 -1.49 -7.64 4.35
CA ARG A 193 -1.89 -7.84 5.75
C ARG A 193 -2.65 -9.18 5.95
N GLY A 194 -3.42 -9.63 4.95
CA GLY A 194 -4.05 -10.96 4.96
C GLY A 194 -2.99 -12.05 5.05
N SER A 195 -1.97 -12.00 4.20
CA SER A 195 -0.86 -12.97 4.18
C SER A 195 -0.05 -12.93 5.48
N THR A 196 0.23 -11.73 6.02
CA THR A 196 0.85 -11.60 7.35
C THR A 196 0.01 -12.30 8.42
N THR A 197 -1.31 -12.09 8.43
CA THR A 197 -2.22 -12.76 9.38
C THR A 197 -2.25 -14.28 9.19
N THR A 198 -2.30 -14.74 7.93
CA THR A 198 -2.27 -16.18 7.60
C THR A 198 -0.99 -16.83 8.11
N PHE A 199 0.16 -16.19 7.91
CA PHE A 199 1.44 -16.68 8.40
C PHE A 199 1.55 -16.57 9.93
N THR A 200 1.34 -15.39 10.51
CA THR A 200 1.69 -15.11 11.92
C THR A 200 0.66 -15.59 12.93
N GLN A 201 -0.64 -15.55 12.60
CA GLN A 201 -1.73 -15.86 13.53
C GLN A 201 -2.39 -17.20 13.26
N ARG A 202 -2.53 -17.58 11.97
CA ARG A 202 -3.08 -18.89 11.59
C ARG A 202 -2.02 -19.98 11.51
N GLU A 203 -0.73 -19.60 11.61
CA GLU A 203 0.43 -20.48 11.62
C GLU A 203 0.54 -21.35 10.35
N ILE A 204 0.05 -20.87 9.21
CA ILE A 204 0.14 -21.53 7.91
C ILE A 204 1.41 -21.09 7.19
N GLY A 205 2.12 -22.04 6.57
CA GLY A 205 3.33 -21.83 5.79
C GLY A 205 4.62 -21.76 6.63
N ASP A 206 5.73 -21.93 5.94
CA ASP A 206 7.09 -21.91 6.51
C ASP A 206 7.78 -20.57 6.32
N VAL A 207 7.42 -19.84 5.26
CA VAL A 207 7.99 -18.55 4.89
C VAL A 207 6.94 -17.61 4.32
N LEU A 208 6.97 -16.36 4.74
CA LEU A 208 6.17 -15.27 4.18
C LEU A 208 7.06 -14.36 3.34
N LEU A 209 6.69 -14.14 2.08
CA LEU A 209 7.24 -13.06 1.27
C LEU A 209 6.61 -11.76 1.74
N ALA A 210 7.37 -10.93 2.43
CA ALA A 210 6.88 -9.74 3.11
C ALA A 210 7.55 -8.46 2.61
N TRP A 211 6.80 -7.37 2.68
CA TRP A 211 7.43 -6.05 2.72
C TRP A 211 8.32 -5.97 3.95
N GLU A 212 9.47 -5.32 3.82
CA GLU A 212 10.44 -5.17 4.92
C GLU A 212 9.79 -4.55 6.17
N ASN A 213 8.95 -3.51 5.98
CA ASN A 213 8.21 -2.90 7.08
C ASN A 213 7.19 -3.84 7.77
N GLU A 214 6.50 -4.69 7.01
CA GLU A 214 5.58 -5.70 7.58
C GLU A 214 6.34 -6.76 8.39
N ALA A 215 7.52 -7.17 7.92
CA ALA A 215 8.35 -8.14 8.64
C ALA A 215 8.83 -7.57 9.98
N TYR A 216 9.35 -6.35 10.00
CA TYR A 216 9.73 -5.67 11.25
C TYR A 216 8.53 -5.43 12.18
N LEU A 217 7.38 -5.05 11.61
CA LEU A 217 6.16 -4.86 12.39
C LEU A 217 5.71 -6.17 13.06
N ALA A 218 5.77 -7.29 12.34
CA ALA A 218 5.43 -8.60 12.88
C ALA A 218 6.35 -8.98 14.07
N LEU A 219 7.67 -8.77 13.95
CA LEU A 219 8.62 -8.99 15.05
C LEU A 219 8.25 -8.15 16.26
N ASN A 220 8.02 -6.85 16.08
CA ASN A 220 7.77 -5.94 17.18
C ASN A 220 6.42 -6.13 17.88
N GLN A 221 5.39 -6.55 17.13
CA GLN A 221 4.04 -6.75 17.69
C GLN A 221 3.82 -8.14 18.29
N LEU A 222 4.49 -9.16 17.77
CA LEU A 222 4.22 -10.56 18.10
C LEU A 222 5.34 -11.21 18.93
N GLY A 223 6.45 -10.49 19.12
CA GLY A 223 7.64 -10.95 19.83
C GLY A 223 8.78 -11.37 18.90
N GLU A 224 9.99 -10.94 19.25
CA GLU A 224 11.21 -11.22 18.50
C GLU A 224 11.59 -12.71 18.51
N ASP A 225 11.01 -13.47 19.42
CA ASP A 225 11.23 -14.90 19.64
C ASP A 225 10.27 -15.80 18.84
N ARG A 226 9.49 -15.26 17.90
CA ARG A 226 8.55 -16.04 17.07
C ARG A 226 8.97 -16.20 15.62
N PHE A 227 9.75 -15.25 15.12
CA PHE A 227 10.10 -15.17 13.69
C PHE A 227 11.50 -14.62 13.51
N ASP A 228 12.12 -14.99 12.39
CA ASP A 228 13.38 -14.43 11.91
C ASP A 228 13.16 -13.74 10.55
N ILE A 229 13.89 -12.64 10.29
CA ILE A 229 13.95 -12.02 8.97
C ILE A 229 15.15 -12.58 8.22
N VAL A 230 14.90 -13.14 7.05
CA VAL A 230 15.92 -13.56 6.08
C VAL A 230 15.94 -12.55 4.94
N VAL A 231 17.10 -12.00 4.68
CA VAL A 231 17.34 -11.06 3.59
C VAL A 231 17.85 -11.85 2.39
N PRO A 232 17.11 -11.88 1.26
CA PRO A 232 17.55 -12.62 0.07
C PRO A 232 18.75 -11.93 -0.61
N SER A 233 19.50 -12.69 -1.42
CA SER A 233 20.66 -12.17 -2.16
C SER A 233 20.29 -11.08 -3.17
N VAL A 234 19.10 -11.13 -3.73
CA VAL A 234 18.52 -10.15 -4.66
C VAL A 234 17.12 -9.83 -4.22
N SER A 235 16.76 -8.55 -4.19
CA SER A 235 15.39 -8.09 -4.00
C SER A 235 15.07 -6.93 -4.96
N ILE A 236 13.93 -6.27 -4.77
CA ILE A 236 13.47 -5.18 -5.64
C ILE A 236 13.26 -3.91 -4.85
N LEU A 237 13.64 -2.76 -5.41
CA LEU A 237 13.30 -1.45 -4.86
C LEU A 237 11.82 -1.20 -5.09
N ALA A 238 11.06 -1.28 -4.02
CA ALA A 238 9.65 -0.93 -4.04
C ALA A 238 9.47 0.56 -3.76
N GLU A 239 8.87 1.27 -4.71
CA GLU A 239 8.65 2.72 -4.69
C GLU A 239 7.14 3.01 -4.65
N PRO A 240 6.50 2.97 -3.45
CA PRO A 240 5.06 3.23 -3.33
C PRO A 240 4.76 4.72 -3.54
N PRO A 241 4.00 5.07 -4.59
CA PRO A 241 3.73 6.45 -4.94
C PRO A 241 2.46 7.00 -4.31
N VAL A 242 2.37 8.33 -4.32
CA VAL A 242 1.23 9.09 -3.80
C VAL A 242 0.75 10.12 -4.82
N ALA A 243 -0.56 10.41 -4.85
CA ALA A 243 -1.12 11.41 -5.73
C ALA A 243 -2.42 12.02 -5.17
N VAL A 244 -2.71 13.26 -5.56
CA VAL A 244 -4.03 13.88 -5.40
C VAL A 244 -4.95 13.36 -6.50
N VAL A 245 -6.19 13.04 -6.15
CA VAL A 245 -7.26 12.66 -7.10
C VAL A 245 -8.04 13.93 -7.44
N ASP A 246 -7.55 14.68 -8.42
CA ASP A 246 -8.01 16.04 -8.73
C ASP A 246 -9.52 16.15 -8.95
N LYS A 247 -10.15 15.15 -9.57
CA LYS A 247 -11.60 15.15 -9.84
C LYS A 247 -12.48 14.95 -8.60
N ASN A 248 -11.89 14.54 -7.50
CA ASN A 248 -12.59 14.37 -6.23
C ASN A 248 -12.41 15.58 -5.30
N ILE A 249 -11.59 16.54 -5.67
CA ILE A 249 -11.42 17.80 -4.97
C ILE A 249 -12.62 18.70 -5.25
N VAL A 250 -13.22 19.23 -4.21
CA VAL A 250 -14.48 20.03 -4.32
C VAL A 250 -14.24 21.53 -4.41
N ASP A 251 -13.11 22.03 -3.87
CA ASP A 251 -12.75 23.45 -3.86
C ASP A 251 -11.24 23.69 -3.65
N ASP A 252 -10.81 24.94 -3.67
CA ASP A 252 -9.41 25.34 -3.52
C ASP A 252 -8.87 25.09 -2.09
N GLU A 253 -9.73 25.14 -1.07
CA GLU A 253 -9.35 24.87 0.32
C GLU A 253 -9.00 23.38 0.49
N GLN A 254 -9.86 22.50 0.01
CA GLN A 254 -9.58 21.05 0.01
C GLN A 254 -8.36 20.69 -0.85
N LYS A 255 -8.17 21.40 -1.98
CA LYS A 255 -6.96 21.23 -2.81
C LYS A 255 -5.69 21.58 -2.02
N THR A 256 -5.71 22.71 -1.34
CA THR A 256 -4.59 23.17 -0.49
C THR A 256 -4.29 22.17 0.62
N LEU A 257 -5.33 21.66 1.26
CA LEU A 257 -5.22 20.64 2.31
C LEU A 257 -4.62 19.32 1.78
N ALA A 258 -5.10 18.84 0.61
CA ALA A 258 -4.61 17.63 -0.02
C ALA A 258 -3.13 17.74 -0.44
N ASP A 259 -2.75 18.87 -1.05
CA ASP A 259 -1.37 19.14 -1.42
C ASP A 259 -0.46 19.23 -0.20
N ALA A 260 -0.90 19.93 0.86
CA ALA A 260 -0.15 20.03 2.10
C ALA A 260 0.04 18.68 2.78
N TYR A 261 -0.99 17.83 2.78
CA TYR A 261 -0.93 16.48 3.33
C TYR A 261 0.12 15.61 2.61
N LEU A 262 0.14 15.60 1.27
CA LEU A 262 1.15 14.85 0.53
C LEU A 262 2.55 15.44 0.66
N ASN A 263 2.69 16.78 0.69
CA ASN A 263 3.97 17.44 0.93
C ASN A 263 4.51 17.17 2.35
N PHE A 264 3.65 16.99 3.35
CA PHE A 264 4.07 16.63 4.71
C PHE A 264 4.85 15.32 4.74
N LEU A 265 4.54 14.36 3.87
CA LEU A 265 5.28 13.10 3.77
C LEU A 265 6.77 13.30 3.40
N TYR A 266 7.12 14.41 2.76
CA TYR A 266 8.48 14.79 2.40
C TYR A 266 9.14 15.75 3.41
N SER A 267 8.40 16.19 4.42
CA SER A 267 8.95 17.02 5.50
C SER A 267 9.89 16.19 6.38
N PRO A 268 10.82 16.82 7.11
CA PRO A 268 11.68 16.10 8.07
C PRO A 268 10.89 15.24 9.06
N GLU A 269 9.75 15.72 9.55
CA GLU A 269 8.87 14.96 10.46
C GLU A 269 8.20 13.77 9.75
N GLY A 270 7.66 13.98 8.55
CA GLY A 270 7.07 12.88 7.75
C GLY A 270 8.08 11.81 7.40
N GLN A 271 9.32 12.20 7.06
CA GLN A 271 10.42 11.28 6.76
C GLN A 271 10.87 10.51 8.02
N ALA A 272 10.94 11.17 9.18
CA ALA A 272 11.22 10.51 10.45
C ALA A 272 10.15 9.48 10.82
N LEU A 273 8.87 9.79 10.57
CA LEU A 273 7.77 8.83 10.75
C LEU A 273 7.89 7.63 9.81
N ALA A 274 8.30 7.84 8.56
CA ALA A 274 8.54 6.74 7.63
C ALA A 274 9.63 5.79 8.16
N PHE A 275 10.77 6.30 8.63
CA PHE A 275 11.82 5.50 9.28
C PHE A 275 11.33 4.78 10.54
N LYS A 276 10.59 5.46 11.41
CA LYS A 276 10.00 4.87 12.62
C LYS A 276 9.11 3.67 12.28
N HIS A 277 8.39 3.73 11.15
CA HIS A 277 7.50 2.67 10.67
C HIS A 277 8.17 1.72 9.65
N TYR A 278 9.50 1.62 9.71
CA TYR A 278 10.31 0.65 8.96
C TYR A 278 10.31 0.84 7.44
N TYR A 279 10.02 2.07 6.97
CA TYR A 279 10.24 2.45 5.58
C TYR A 279 11.60 3.12 5.40
N ARG A 280 12.19 3.00 4.23
CA ARG A 280 13.45 3.65 3.83
C ARG A 280 13.10 5.00 3.23
N ALA A 281 13.22 6.06 4.01
CA ALA A 281 12.95 7.42 3.55
C ALA A 281 14.19 8.10 2.98
N TRP A 282 14.01 9.28 2.42
CA TRP A 282 15.07 10.01 1.70
C TRP A 282 15.89 10.96 2.60
N ASP A 283 15.23 11.55 3.60
CA ASP A 283 15.82 12.51 4.52
C ASP A 283 15.94 11.94 5.94
N THR A 284 17.17 11.82 6.41
CA THR A 284 17.49 11.30 7.75
C THR A 284 17.62 12.39 8.82
N SER A 285 17.46 13.67 8.45
CA SER A 285 17.81 14.81 9.33
C SER A 285 17.04 14.85 10.64
N ALA A 286 15.80 14.39 10.68
CA ALA A 286 14.95 14.32 11.86
C ALA A 286 14.70 12.87 12.36
N ALA A 287 15.26 11.87 11.68
CA ALA A 287 15.06 10.47 12.02
C ALA A 287 15.93 10.05 13.24
N ASN A 288 15.42 9.11 14.03
CA ASN A 288 16.24 8.47 15.04
C ASN A 288 17.36 7.66 14.34
N PRO A 289 18.64 7.83 14.74
CA PRO A 289 19.76 7.09 14.14
C PRO A 289 19.58 5.55 14.18
N GLU A 290 18.96 5.01 15.22
CA GLU A 290 18.68 3.58 15.35
C GLU A 290 17.68 3.12 14.30
N ASP A 291 16.67 3.94 13.98
CA ASP A 291 15.68 3.64 12.95
C ASP A 291 16.32 3.62 11.55
N VAL A 292 17.31 4.46 11.31
CA VAL A 292 18.07 4.49 10.06
C VAL A 292 19.04 3.30 9.97
N ALA A 293 19.72 2.98 11.07
CA ALA A 293 20.78 1.97 11.09
C ALA A 293 20.27 0.52 10.96
N ARG A 294 18.97 0.29 11.19
CA ARG A 294 18.38 -1.06 11.14
C ARG A 294 18.38 -1.71 9.75
N PHE A 295 18.45 -0.90 8.70
CA PHE A 295 18.29 -1.40 7.34
C PHE A 295 19.59 -2.00 6.80
N PRO A 296 19.58 -3.29 6.39
CA PRO A 296 20.74 -3.90 5.76
C PRO A 296 20.99 -3.30 4.37
N LYS A 297 22.23 -3.41 3.90
CA LYS A 297 22.56 -3.14 2.50
C LYS A 297 22.07 -4.31 1.65
N LEU A 298 21.37 -4.01 0.58
CA LEU A 298 20.74 -4.98 -0.30
C LEU A 298 21.17 -4.73 -1.76
N GLU A 299 21.27 -5.80 -2.54
CA GLU A 299 21.29 -5.69 -3.99
C GLU A 299 19.85 -5.62 -4.49
N LEU A 300 19.44 -4.46 -5.00
CA LEU A 300 18.08 -4.19 -5.46
C LEU A 300 18.06 -4.01 -6.97
N VAL A 301 17.20 -4.77 -7.64
CA VAL A 301 16.72 -4.42 -8.97
C VAL A 301 15.63 -3.35 -8.85
N THR A 302 15.34 -2.68 -9.95
CA THR A 302 14.31 -1.65 -10.00
C THR A 302 13.22 -2.01 -11.01
N ILE A 303 12.11 -1.33 -10.99
CA ILE A 303 11.08 -1.50 -12.01
C ILE A 303 11.58 -1.14 -13.42
N ALA A 304 12.63 -0.31 -13.54
CA ALA A 304 13.26 0.01 -14.81
C ALA A 304 13.91 -1.21 -15.48
N ASP A 305 14.40 -2.18 -14.71
CA ASP A 305 14.96 -3.43 -15.22
C ASP A 305 13.89 -4.30 -15.92
N PHE A 306 12.61 -4.03 -15.65
CA PHE A 306 11.44 -4.63 -16.31
C PHE A 306 10.84 -3.73 -17.40
N GLY A 307 11.49 -2.62 -17.75
CA GLY A 307 11.01 -1.63 -18.70
C GLY A 307 9.95 -0.67 -18.16
N GLY A 308 9.86 -0.55 -16.83
CA GLY A 308 8.88 0.29 -16.12
C GLY A 308 7.50 -0.36 -16.00
N TRP A 309 6.63 0.24 -15.18
CA TRP A 309 5.28 -0.29 -14.94
C TRP A 309 4.40 -0.33 -16.19
N LYS A 310 4.57 0.58 -17.14
CA LYS A 310 3.82 0.58 -18.41
C LYS A 310 4.05 -0.69 -19.23
N LYS A 311 5.22 -1.31 -19.11
CA LYS A 311 5.54 -2.60 -19.71
C LYS A 311 5.23 -3.76 -18.77
N ALA A 312 5.76 -3.75 -17.57
CA ALA A 312 5.65 -4.86 -16.63
C ALA A 312 4.21 -5.21 -16.24
N GLN A 313 3.34 -4.19 -16.08
CA GLN A 313 1.95 -4.42 -15.66
C GLN A 313 1.14 -5.24 -16.69
N PRO A 314 1.05 -4.89 -17.98
CA PRO A 314 0.33 -5.70 -18.94
C PRO A 314 1.03 -7.04 -19.23
N GLU A 315 2.34 -7.09 -19.25
CA GLU A 315 3.11 -8.32 -19.56
C GLU A 315 2.95 -9.39 -18.48
N HIS A 316 3.06 -9.00 -17.20
CA HIS A 316 3.05 -9.96 -16.11
C HIS A 316 1.68 -10.10 -15.44
N PHE A 317 0.90 -9.03 -15.30
CA PHE A 317 -0.29 -8.98 -14.43
C PHE A 317 -1.58 -8.57 -15.14
N GLY A 318 -1.50 -8.22 -16.42
CA GLY A 318 -2.69 -8.00 -17.27
C GLY A 318 -3.50 -9.27 -17.45
N ASP A 319 -4.69 -9.15 -18.03
CA ASP A 319 -5.52 -10.29 -18.35
C ASP A 319 -4.85 -11.15 -19.44
N GLY A 320 -4.66 -12.43 -19.15
CA GLY A 320 -3.89 -13.35 -19.98
C GLY A 320 -2.36 -13.14 -19.90
N GLY A 321 -1.88 -12.27 -19.02
CA GLY A 321 -0.46 -12.04 -18.77
C GLY A 321 0.25 -13.26 -18.16
N THR A 322 1.54 -13.13 -17.93
CA THR A 322 2.39 -14.25 -17.49
C THR A 322 1.90 -14.88 -16.18
N PHE A 323 1.40 -14.08 -15.22
CA PHE A 323 0.87 -14.62 -13.98
C PHE A 323 -0.38 -15.49 -14.21
N ASP A 324 -1.31 -15.07 -15.06
CA ASP A 324 -2.49 -15.88 -15.39
C ASP A 324 -2.09 -17.21 -16.03
N GLN A 325 -1.08 -17.21 -16.91
CA GLN A 325 -0.57 -18.42 -17.55
C GLN A 325 0.11 -19.38 -16.55
N ILE A 326 0.84 -18.83 -15.59
CA ILE A 326 1.48 -19.59 -14.52
C ILE A 326 0.40 -20.21 -13.61
N TYR A 327 -0.59 -19.44 -13.20
CA TYR A 327 -1.57 -19.85 -12.20
C TYR A 327 -2.64 -20.81 -12.78
N THR A 328 -3.03 -20.67 -14.03
CA THR A 328 -4.01 -21.57 -14.68
C THR A 328 -3.42 -22.95 -15.01
N GLY A 329 -2.11 -23.12 -14.95
CA GLY A 329 -1.42 -24.40 -15.14
C GLY A 329 -1.26 -25.22 -13.85
N MET A 330 -1.89 -24.80 -12.72
CA MET A 330 -1.83 -25.49 -11.43
C MET A 330 -3.07 -26.33 -11.16
#